data_cdce3846132eaf389d75da1695fab629
#
_entry.id   cdce3846132eaf389d75da1695fab629
#
_cell.length_a   1.000
_cell.length_b   1.000
_cell.length_c   1.000
_cell.angle_alpha   90.00
_cell.angle_beta   90.00
_cell.angle_gamma   90.00
#
_symmetry.space_group_name_H-M   'P 1'
#
loop_
_entity.id
_entity.type
_entity.pdbx_description
1 polymer ?
#
loop_
_entity_poly.entity_id
_entity_poly.type
_entity_poly.pdbx_seq_one_letter_code
_entity_poly.pdbx_strand_id
1 'polypeptide(L)'
;MKRKDLMDVMLVTEKIEAYGLESFSDSDLLKMAVGDDESLFSNALAQDIGSIFDSSSSFDEAFTKLTRVPNLTKEKAIAISAMIEYARRRVHKEKHTLRTPNDVFEEIRHYANEEQEVFLVIGVNGANEIIFTKAVSIGILDRALIHPRETFADAIKNRCSAIFVAHNHPSSNLTPSDADILSTDRLVKAGELLGIKVLDHLIFSRDGYHSLRENGEM
;
A
#
# COMPACT_ATOMS: atom_id res chain seq x y z
N MET A 1 -29.71 -28.27 6.40
CA MET A 1 -29.58 -26.95 7.02
C MET A 1 -30.55 -26.90 8.20
N LYS A 2 -30.07 -26.72 9.42
CA LYS A 2 -30.91 -26.74 10.62
C LYS A 2 -31.70 -25.42 10.71
N ARG A 3 -32.89 -25.45 11.33
CA ARG A 3 -33.81 -24.29 11.44
C ARG A 3 -33.15 -23.06 12.12
N LYS A 4 -32.13 -23.28 12.96
CA LYS A 4 -31.30 -22.24 13.60
C LYS A 4 -30.43 -21.51 12.59
N ASP A 5 -29.80 -22.25 11.65
CA ASP A 5 -28.90 -21.67 10.63
C ASP A 5 -29.63 -20.71 9.67
N LEU A 6 -30.90 -20.96 9.35
CA LEU A 6 -31.74 -20.09 8.49
C LEU A 6 -32.10 -18.77 9.21
N MET A 7 -32.36 -18.83 10.52
CA MET A 7 -32.73 -17.64 11.30
C MET A 7 -31.53 -16.72 11.49
N ASP A 8 -30.33 -17.29 11.69
CA ASP A 8 -29.09 -16.54 11.85
C ASP A 8 -28.70 -15.86 10.50
N VAL A 9 -28.87 -16.53 9.37
CA VAL A 9 -28.63 -15.94 8.02
C VAL A 9 -29.60 -14.81 7.74
N MET A 10 -30.89 -14.94 8.07
CA MET A 10 -31.87 -13.86 7.89
C MET A 10 -31.52 -12.61 8.72
N LEU A 11 -31.15 -12.79 10.00
CA LEU A 11 -30.75 -11.68 10.86
C LEU A 11 -29.49 -10.97 10.37
N VAL A 12 -28.52 -11.70 9.81
CA VAL A 12 -27.32 -11.11 9.20
C VAL A 12 -27.67 -10.33 7.95
N THR A 13 -28.55 -10.86 7.09
CA THR A 13 -29.00 -10.18 5.85
C THR A 13 -29.72 -8.87 6.18
N GLU A 14 -30.67 -8.89 7.12
CA GLU A 14 -31.39 -7.70 7.57
C GLU A 14 -30.45 -6.65 8.15
N LYS A 15 -29.43 -7.06 8.91
CA LYS A 15 -28.44 -6.15 9.48
C LYS A 15 -27.55 -5.54 8.39
N ILE A 16 -27.14 -6.31 7.37
CA ILE A 16 -26.38 -5.80 6.22
C ILE A 16 -27.20 -4.77 5.44
N GLU A 17 -28.48 -5.07 5.18
CA GLU A 17 -29.39 -4.18 4.45
C GLU A 17 -29.64 -2.86 5.21
N ALA A 18 -29.72 -2.91 6.55
CA ALA A 18 -30.01 -1.75 7.37
C ALA A 18 -28.76 -0.88 7.65
N TYR A 19 -27.58 -1.47 7.81
CA TYR A 19 -26.41 -0.78 8.37
C TYR A 19 -25.13 -0.98 7.56
N GLY A 20 -25.11 -1.76 6.47
CA GLY A 20 -23.93 -2.08 5.69
C GLY A 20 -22.97 -3.05 6.38
N LEU A 21 -21.97 -3.53 5.61
CA LEU A 21 -20.93 -4.42 6.14
C LEU A 21 -19.98 -3.72 7.13
N GLU A 22 -19.82 -2.41 7.02
CA GLU A 22 -19.00 -1.57 7.90
C GLU A 22 -19.49 -1.54 9.35
N SER A 23 -20.71 -1.99 9.62
CA SER A 23 -21.26 -2.09 10.97
C SER A 23 -20.82 -3.35 11.74
N PHE A 24 -20.12 -4.28 11.07
CA PHE A 24 -19.68 -5.53 11.64
C PHE A 24 -18.24 -5.44 12.14
N SER A 25 -17.94 -6.14 13.24
CA SER A 25 -16.57 -6.29 13.71
C SER A 25 -15.75 -7.20 12.78
N ASP A 26 -14.42 -7.07 12.82
CA ASP A 26 -13.50 -7.96 12.08
C ASP A 26 -13.76 -9.44 12.39
N SER A 27 -14.06 -9.75 13.65
CA SER A 27 -14.46 -11.11 14.08
C SER A 27 -15.72 -11.59 13.38
N ASP A 28 -16.74 -10.73 13.25
CA ASP A 28 -17.99 -11.09 12.56
C ASP A 28 -17.76 -11.28 11.07
N LEU A 29 -16.99 -10.41 10.46
CA LEU A 29 -16.63 -10.51 9.02
C LEU A 29 -15.86 -11.80 8.74
N LEU A 30 -14.89 -12.18 9.60
CA LEU A 30 -14.16 -13.43 9.46
C LEU A 30 -15.05 -14.66 9.65
N LYS A 31 -15.98 -14.64 10.62
CA LYS A 31 -16.98 -15.72 10.81
C LYS A 31 -17.85 -15.91 9.58
N MET A 32 -18.36 -14.82 9.01
CA MET A 32 -19.17 -14.89 7.79
C MET A 32 -18.37 -15.47 6.62
N ALA A 33 -17.10 -15.07 6.51
CA ALA A 33 -16.23 -15.45 5.41
C ALA A 33 -15.85 -16.93 5.40
N VAL A 34 -15.62 -17.52 6.57
CA VAL A 34 -15.16 -18.93 6.68
C VAL A 34 -16.26 -19.90 7.14
N GLY A 35 -17.47 -19.41 7.32
CA GLY A 35 -18.64 -20.25 7.66
C GLY A 35 -18.48 -20.95 9.02
N ASP A 36 -18.10 -20.20 10.07
CA ASP A 36 -17.80 -20.82 11.36
C ASP A 36 -18.96 -20.89 12.32
N ASP A 37 -18.92 -21.96 13.13
CA ASP A 37 -19.77 -22.17 14.31
C ASP A 37 -19.20 -21.31 15.48
N GLU A 38 -20.04 -20.61 16.19
CA GLU A 38 -19.87 -19.53 17.19
C GLU A 38 -18.64 -19.55 18.12
N SER A 39 -17.79 -20.57 18.11
CA SER A 39 -16.80 -20.79 19.18
C SER A 39 -15.33 -20.47 18.84
N LEU A 40 -14.96 -20.35 17.55
CA LEU A 40 -13.55 -20.32 17.15
C LEU A 40 -12.99 -18.92 16.91
N PHE A 41 -13.76 -17.99 16.37
CA PHE A 41 -13.28 -16.63 16.12
C PHE A 41 -13.64 -15.68 17.26
N SER A 42 -12.70 -15.50 18.18
CA SER A 42 -12.75 -14.42 19.16
C SER A 42 -12.24 -13.11 18.54
N ASN A 43 -12.57 -11.97 19.15
CA ASN A 43 -11.98 -10.67 18.74
C ASN A 43 -10.45 -10.69 18.81
N ALA A 44 -9.87 -11.42 19.76
CA ALA A 44 -8.42 -11.59 19.88
C ALA A 44 -7.84 -12.30 18.64
N LEU A 45 -8.46 -13.41 18.21
CA LEU A 45 -8.01 -14.11 17.01
C LEU A 45 -8.16 -13.27 15.74
N ALA A 46 -9.21 -12.45 15.64
CA ALA A 46 -9.40 -11.53 14.51
C ALA A 46 -8.31 -10.45 14.48
N GLN A 47 -7.93 -9.90 15.65
CA GLN A 47 -6.82 -8.96 15.77
C GLN A 47 -5.47 -9.59 15.42
N ASP A 48 -5.22 -10.84 15.87
CA ASP A 48 -4.01 -11.59 15.52
C ASP A 48 -3.89 -11.78 14.00
N ILE A 49 -5.00 -12.15 13.34
CA ILE A 49 -5.05 -12.30 11.88
C ILE A 49 -4.80 -10.96 11.18
N GLY A 50 -5.44 -9.87 11.62
CA GLY A 50 -5.21 -8.53 11.09
C GLY A 50 -3.74 -8.12 11.22
N SER A 51 -3.18 -8.24 12.43
CA SER A 51 -1.77 -7.91 12.71
C SER A 51 -0.77 -8.70 11.83
N ILE A 52 -1.09 -9.94 11.48
CA ILE A 52 -0.25 -10.74 10.57
C ILE A 52 -0.21 -10.10 9.18
N PHE A 53 -1.35 -9.65 8.65
CA PHE A 53 -1.38 -8.99 7.34
C PHE A 53 -0.69 -7.62 7.38
N ASP A 54 -0.92 -6.84 8.42
CA ASP A 54 -0.33 -5.51 8.59
C ASP A 54 1.20 -5.55 8.73
N SER A 55 1.74 -6.61 9.37
CA SER A 55 3.17 -6.78 9.65
C SER A 55 3.93 -7.62 8.64
N SER A 56 3.28 -8.14 7.60
CA SER A 56 3.92 -9.01 6.62
C SER A 56 4.34 -8.24 5.38
N SER A 57 5.58 -8.44 4.95
CA SER A 57 6.16 -7.80 3.76
C SER A 57 5.65 -8.42 2.44
N SER A 58 5.07 -9.61 2.50
CA SER A 58 4.51 -10.31 1.35
C SER A 58 3.33 -11.19 1.74
N PHE A 59 2.49 -11.52 0.73
CA PHE A 59 1.37 -12.42 0.93
C PHE A 59 1.81 -13.83 1.35
N ASP A 60 2.91 -14.35 0.80
CA ASP A 60 3.45 -15.67 1.14
C ASP A 60 3.94 -15.72 2.60
N GLU A 61 4.51 -14.63 3.10
CA GLU A 61 4.88 -14.49 4.50
C GLU A 61 3.64 -14.49 5.40
N ALA A 62 2.63 -13.69 5.05
CA ALA A 62 1.37 -13.65 5.79
C ALA A 62 0.69 -15.03 5.83
N PHE A 63 0.60 -15.73 4.71
CA PHE A 63 0.06 -17.09 4.64
C PHE A 63 0.84 -18.06 5.54
N THR A 64 2.17 -18.01 5.50
CA THR A 64 3.01 -18.87 6.35
C THR A 64 2.78 -18.60 7.83
N LYS A 65 2.62 -17.34 8.24
CA LYS A 65 2.29 -16.97 9.62
C LYS A 65 0.89 -17.44 10.01
N LEU A 66 -0.12 -17.26 9.13
CA LEU A 66 -1.49 -17.70 9.38
C LEU A 66 -1.60 -19.20 9.66
N THR A 67 -0.86 -20.03 8.93
CA THR A 67 -0.89 -21.49 9.14
C THR A 67 -0.33 -21.93 10.51
N ARG A 68 0.27 -21.01 11.26
CA ARG A 68 0.85 -21.25 12.60
C ARG A 68 0.02 -20.64 13.73
N VAL A 69 -1.05 -19.94 13.40
CA VAL A 69 -1.93 -19.32 14.41
C VAL A 69 -2.64 -20.41 15.20
N PRO A 70 -2.55 -20.43 16.54
CA PRO A 70 -3.27 -21.39 17.37
C PRO A 70 -4.77 -21.32 17.13
N ASN A 71 -5.43 -22.47 17.12
CA ASN A 71 -6.88 -22.62 16.91
C ASN A 71 -7.38 -22.23 15.49
N LEU A 72 -6.49 -21.88 14.57
CA LEU A 72 -6.84 -21.68 13.16
C LEU A 72 -6.47 -22.96 12.37
N THR A 73 -7.49 -23.65 11.81
CA THR A 73 -7.21 -24.82 10.98
C THR A 73 -6.57 -24.40 9.66
N LYS A 74 -5.82 -25.31 9.06
CA LYS A 74 -5.14 -25.05 7.77
C LYS A 74 -6.13 -24.69 6.67
N GLU A 75 -7.29 -25.33 6.65
CA GLU A 75 -8.38 -25.07 5.70
C GLU A 75 -8.90 -23.64 5.84
N LYS A 76 -9.10 -23.17 7.07
CA LYS A 76 -9.55 -21.80 7.37
C LYS A 76 -8.47 -20.78 7.01
N ALA A 77 -7.20 -21.06 7.31
CA ALA A 77 -6.08 -20.20 6.89
C ALA A 77 -6.04 -20.05 5.35
N ILE A 78 -6.24 -21.15 4.60
CA ILE A 78 -6.32 -21.13 3.15
C ILE A 78 -7.53 -20.29 2.67
N ALA A 79 -8.70 -20.49 3.27
CA ALA A 79 -9.92 -19.75 2.88
C ALA A 79 -9.77 -18.25 3.10
N ILE A 80 -9.26 -17.82 4.27
CA ILE A 80 -8.99 -16.42 4.58
C ILE A 80 -7.98 -15.83 3.59
N SER A 81 -6.87 -16.53 3.37
CA SER A 81 -5.84 -16.08 2.44
C SER A 81 -6.37 -15.96 1.01
N ALA A 82 -7.11 -16.96 0.52
CA ALA A 82 -7.68 -16.94 -0.82
C ALA A 82 -8.68 -15.77 -1.00
N MET A 83 -9.47 -15.46 0.03
CA MET A 83 -10.43 -14.36 -0.01
C MET A 83 -9.74 -12.99 -0.01
N ILE A 84 -8.71 -12.81 0.83
CA ILE A 84 -7.94 -11.57 0.85
C ILE A 84 -7.22 -11.38 -0.48
N GLU A 85 -6.61 -12.42 -1.05
CA GLU A 85 -5.98 -12.34 -2.38
C GLU A 85 -7.00 -12.05 -3.49
N TYR A 86 -8.20 -12.66 -3.43
CA TYR A 86 -9.28 -12.34 -4.35
C TYR A 86 -9.71 -10.88 -4.23
N ALA A 87 -9.92 -10.38 -3.00
CA ALA A 87 -10.26 -8.98 -2.75
C ALA A 87 -9.15 -8.04 -3.23
N ARG A 88 -7.90 -8.32 -2.90
CA ARG A 88 -6.74 -7.56 -3.36
C ARG A 88 -6.70 -7.42 -4.88
N ARG A 89 -6.96 -8.50 -5.62
CA ARG A 89 -7.01 -8.48 -7.10
C ARG A 89 -8.18 -7.66 -7.65
N ARG A 90 -9.23 -7.43 -6.86
CA ARG A 90 -10.44 -6.68 -7.26
C ARG A 90 -10.44 -5.25 -6.81
N VAL A 91 -10.04 -5.00 -5.57
CA VAL A 91 -9.95 -3.64 -4.98
C VAL A 91 -8.84 -2.83 -5.66
N HIS A 92 -7.70 -3.45 -6.00
CA HIS A 92 -6.66 -2.79 -6.83
C HIS A 92 -7.09 -2.52 -8.28
N LYS A 93 -8.36 -2.73 -8.64
CA LYS A 93 -8.93 -2.28 -9.92
C LYS A 93 -9.46 -0.85 -9.90
N GLU A 94 -9.63 -0.24 -8.75
CA GLU A 94 -9.72 1.22 -8.70
C GLU A 94 -8.31 1.77 -8.97
N LYS A 95 -8.06 2.05 -10.24
CA LYS A 95 -6.82 2.66 -10.68
C LYS A 95 -6.75 4.06 -10.08
N HIS A 96 -5.96 4.21 -9.04
CA HIS A 96 -5.70 5.52 -8.47
C HIS A 96 -4.98 6.37 -9.52
N THR A 97 -5.65 7.41 -9.98
CA THR A 97 -5.09 8.38 -10.94
C THR A 97 -4.49 9.53 -10.14
N LEU A 98 -3.20 9.74 -10.29
CA LEU A 98 -2.48 10.85 -9.65
C LEU A 98 -2.59 12.10 -10.52
N ARG A 99 -3.33 13.09 -10.07
CA ARG A 99 -3.56 14.35 -10.79
C ARG A 99 -2.87 15.54 -10.14
N THR A 100 -2.73 15.49 -8.84
CA THR A 100 -2.15 16.54 -7.99
C THR A 100 -1.04 15.96 -7.11
N PRO A 101 -0.11 16.78 -6.60
CA PRO A 101 0.87 16.32 -5.62
C PRO A 101 0.21 15.78 -4.35
N ASN A 102 -0.98 16.27 -3.99
CA ASN A 102 -1.74 15.74 -2.88
C ASN A 102 -2.18 14.28 -3.10
N ASP A 103 -2.56 13.91 -4.34
CA ASP A 103 -2.89 12.52 -4.65
C ASP A 103 -1.67 11.60 -4.47
N VAL A 104 -0.49 12.10 -4.85
CA VAL A 104 0.78 11.39 -4.64
C VAL A 104 1.06 11.25 -3.15
N PHE A 105 0.90 12.33 -2.37
CA PHE A 105 1.09 12.31 -0.93
C PHE A 105 0.17 11.31 -0.22
N GLU A 106 -1.12 11.29 -0.53
CA GLU A 106 -2.08 10.34 0.06
C GLU A 106 -1.71 8.88 -0.25
N GLU A 107 -1.18 8.60 -1.44
CA GLU A 107 -0.69 7.26 -1.81
C GLU A 107 0.47 6.79 -0.93
N ILE A 108 1.40 7.71 -0.59
CA ILE A 108 2.66 7.37 0.09
C ILE A 108 2.69 7.75 1.58
N ARG A 109 1.64 8.42 2.11
CA ARG A 109 1.65 8.98 3.48
C ARG A 109 1.94 7.95 4.57
N HIS A 110 1.65 6.68 4.34
CA HIS A 110 1.93 5.61 5.29
C HIS A 110 3.43 5.40 5.54
N TYR A 111 4.31 5.79 4.59
CA TYR A 111 5.76 5.80 4.78
C TYR A 111 6.26 6.98 5.63
N ALA A 112 5.43 7.98 5.93
CA ALA A 112 5.82 9.11 6.78
C ALA A 112 6.12 8.72 8.25
N ASN A 113 5.74 7.50 8.65
CA ASN A 113 6.01 6.97 9.98
C ASN A 113 7.37 6.26 10.10
N GLU A 114 8.06 6.03 8.98
CA GLU A 114 9.36 5.38 8.98
C GLU A 114 10.41 6.26 9.70
N GLU A 115 11.21 5.61 10.55
CA GLU A 115 12.27 6.28 11.30
C GLU A 115 13.50 6.60 10.43
N GLN A 116 13.61 5.93 9.30
CA GLN A 116 14.67 6.13 8.31
C GLN A 116 14.11 6.82 7.07
N GLU A 117 14.98 7.50 6.34
CA GLU A 117 14.62 8.05 5.03
C GLU A 117 14.38 6.92 4.04
N VAL A 118 13.21 6.93 3.42
CA VAL A 118 12.77 5.97 2.40
C VAL A 118 12.60 6.70 1.09
N PHE A 119 13.34 6.29 0.06
CA PHE A 119 13.18 6.81 -1.29
C PHE A 119 12.21 5.93 -2.09
N LEU A 120 11.13 6.53 -2.57
CA LEU A 120 10.01 5.87 -3.23
C LEU A 120 9.97 6.22 -4.72
N VAL A 121 9.55 5.26 -5.53
CA VAL A 121 9.21 5.45 -6.93
C VAL A 121 7.79 4.98 -7.17
N ILE A 122 6.97 5.84 -7.77
CA ILE A 122 5.61 5.54 -8.19
C ILE A 122 5.60 5.55 -9.72
N GLY A 123 5.42 4.39 -10.33
CA GLY A 123 5.32 4.24 -11.78
C GLY A 123 3.88 4.39 -12.25
N VAL A 124 3.67 5.21 -13.30
CA VAL A 124 2.34 5.48 -13.85
C VAL A 124 2.26 5.23 -15.35
N ASN A 125 1.05 4.97 -15.84
CA ASN A 125 0.76 4.89 -17.28
C ASN A 125 0.46 6.28 -17.88
N GLY A 126 0.12 6.34 -19.18
CA GLY A 126 -0.19 7.59 -19.90
C GLY A 126 -1.44 8.33 -19.40
N ALA A 127 -2.25 7.73 -18.56
CA ALA A 127 -3.40 8.35 -17.90
C ALA A 127 -3.09 8.76 -16.43
N ASN A 128 -1.82 8.70 -16.02
CA ASN A 128 -1.35 8.87 -14.62
C ASN A 128 -1.98 7.88 -13.62
N GLU A 129 -2.42 6.72 -14.11
CA GLU A 129 -2.88 5.64 -13.22
C GLU A 129 -1.67 4.88 -12.68
N ILE A 130 -1.67 4.58 -11.38
CA ILE A 130 -0.58 3.87 -10.71
C ILE A 130 -0.43 2.46 -11.28
N ILE A 131 0.78 2.11 -11.65
CA ILE A 131 1.18 0.75 -12.04
C ILE A 131 1.86 0.05 -10.85
N PHE A 132 2.73 0.78 -10.14
CA PHE A 132 3.38 0.30 -8.93
C PHE A 132 3.81 1.46 -8.03
N THR A 133 3.93 1.20 -6.74
CA THR A 133 4.60 2.04 -5.72
C THR A 133 5.64 1.18 -5.04
N LYS A 134 6.90 1.65 -4.95
CA LYS A 134 8.00 0.85 -4.41
C LYS A 134 9.06 1.70 -3.72
N ALA A 135 9.52 1.23 -2.56
CA ALA A 135 10.73 1.73 -1.92
C ALA A 135 11.96 1.20 -2.67
N VAL A 136 12.80 2.10 -3.15
CA VAL A 136 14.02 1.78 -3.89
C VAL A 136 15.25 1.85 -2.97
N SER A 137 15.21 2.70 -1.95
CA SER A 137 16.26 2.82 -0.94
C SER A 137 15.65 3.06 0.44
N ILE A 138 16.25 2.48 1.48
CA ILE A 138 15.90 2.67 2.90
C ILE A 138 17.18 2.93 3.66
N GLY A 139 17.20 3.95 4.52
CA GLY A 139 18.33 4.35 5.32
C GLY A 139 19.07 5.56 4.74
N ILE A 140 20.36 5.67 4.92
CA ILE A 140 21.15 6.85 4.57
C ILE A 140 20.96 7.19 3.09
N LEU A 141 20.31 8.31 2.79
CA LEU A 141 20.30 8.94 1.48
C LEU A 141 21.70 9.51 1.18
N ASP A 142 22.69 8.63 1.02
CA ASP A 142 23.95 9.03 0.43
C ASP A 142 23.73 9.22 -1.08
N ARG A 143 24.32 10.26 -1.67
CA ARG A 143 24.25 10.62 -3.10
C ARG A 143 24.54 9.43 -4.04
N ALA A 144 25.20 8.39 -3.54
CA ALA A 144 25.51 7.16 -4.27
C ALA A 144 24.30 6.20 -4.38
N LEU A 145 23.27 6.33 -3.56
CA LEU A 145 22.19 5.35 -3.47
C LEU A 145 20.99 5.64 -4.38
N ILE A 146 20.75 6.91 -4.75
CA ILE A 146 19.72 7.27 -5.74
C ILE A 146 20.34 7.22 -7.14
N HIS A 147 20.58 6.02 -7.63
CA HIS A 147 21.13 5.84 -8.97
C HIS A 147 19.98 5.67 -9.98
N PRO A 148 20.01 6.41 -11.12
CA PRO A 148 18.95 6.29 -12.15
C PRO A 148 18.66 4.85 -12.56
N ARG A 149 19.68 3.99 -12.63
CA ARG A 149 19.50 2.57 -12.95
C ARG A 149 18.51 1.87 -12.00
N GLU A 150 18.60 2.13 -10.69
CA GLU A 150 17.71 1.51 -9.70
C GLU A 150 16.33 2.18 -9.71
N THR A 151 16.31 3.52 -9.83
CA THR A 151 15.05 4.30 -9.89
C THR A 151 14.19 3.91 -11.08
N PHE A 152 14.78 3.71 -12.27
CA PHE A 152 14.03 3.40 -13.49
C PHE A 152 13.88 1.90 -13.77
N ALA A 153 14.53 1.01 -13.04
CA ALA A 153 14.51 -0.44 -13.32
C ALA A 153 13.09 -1.01 -13.41
N ASP A 154 12.27 -0.74 -12.39
CA ASP A 154 10.87 -1.21 -12.37
C ASP A 154 9.97 -0.44 -13.33
N ALA A 155 10.25 0.84 -13.59
CA ALA A 155 9.50 1.64 -14.57
C ALA A 155 9.70 1.11 -15.99
N ILE A 156 10.92 0.73 -16.36
CA ILE A 156 11.24 0.09 -17.65
C ILE A 156 10.56 -1.27 -17.74
N LYS A 157 10.72 -2.12 -16.69
CA LYS A 157 10.13 -3.47 -16.64
C LYS A 157 8.61 -3.44 -16.82
N ASN A 158 7.94 -2.49 -16.19
CA ASN A 158 6.49 -2.35 -16.21
C ASN A 158 5.97 -1.42 -17.32
N ARG A 159 6.85 -0.92 -18.21
CA ARG A 159 6.52 -0.05 -19.36
C ARG A 159 5.76 1.20 -18.93
N CYS A 160 6.20 1.82 -17.83
CA CYS A 160 5.62 3.08 -17.38
C CYS A 160 5.88 4.20 -18.38
N SER A 161 4.93 5.12 -18.54
CA SER A 161 5.11 6.35 -19.32
C SER A 161 5.79 7.46 -18.53
N ALA A 162 5.64 7.43 -17.21
CA ALA A 162 6.23 8.40 -16.30
C ALA A 162 6.40 7.82 -14.89
N ILE A 163 7.14 8.54 -14.05
CA ILE A 163 7.28 8.25 -12.63
C ILE A 163 7.09 9.52 -11.80
N PHE A 164 6.61 9.35 -10.58
CA PHE A 164 6.85 10.27 -9.47
C PHE A 164 7.94 9.68 -8.59
N VAL A 165 8.74 10.52 -7.99
CA VAL A 165 9.69 10.13 -6.95
C VAL A 165 9.36 10.86 -5.66
N ALA A 166 9.61 10.25 -4.52
CA ALA A 166 9.37 10.88 -3.23
C ALA A 166 10.32 10.32 -2.16
N HIS A 167 10.59 11.12 -1.13
CA HIS A 167 11.25 10.62 0.07
C HIS A 167 10.70 11.28 1.33
N ASN A 168 10.64 10.53 2.43
CA ASN A 168 10.23 11.09 3.70
C ASN A 168 11.42 11.75 4.42
N HIS A 169 11.13 12.82 5.15
CA HIS A 169 12.04 13.42 6.12
C HIS A 169 11.55 13.10 7.55
N PRO A 170 12.20 12.16 8.27
CA PRO A 170 11.82 11.84 9.66
C PRO A 170 11.92 13.05 10.61
N SER A 171 12.76 14.04 10.25
CA SER A 171 12.89 15.30 10.97
C SER A 171 11.70 16.26 10.84
N SER A 172 10.73 15.95 10.00
CA SER A 172 9.61 16.83 9.60
C SER A 172 10.03 18.15 8.92
N ASN A 173 11.30 18.34 8.59
CA ASN A 173 11.74 19.48 7.77
C ASN A 173 11.48 19.17 6.29
N LEU A 174 10.53 19.85 5.68
CA LEU A 174 10.15 19.64 4.27
C LEU A 174 11.01 20.42 3.26
N THR A 175 11.96 21.24 3.74
CA THR A 175 12.84 22.01 2.86
C THR A 175 13.79 21.09 2.09
N PRO A 176 13.82 21.16 0.75
CA PRO A 176 14.77 20.39 -0.04
C PRO A 176 16.21 20.72 0.30
N SER A 177 17.06 19.72 0.37
CA SER A 177 18.51 19.93 0.40
C SER A 177 19.05 20.15 -1.01
N ASP A 178 20.26 20.76 -1.12
CA ASP A 178 20.96 20.85 -2.40
C ASP A 178 21.18 19.48 -3.05
N ALA A 179 21.31 18.44 -2.24
CA ALA A 179 21.47 17.07 -2.70
C ALA A 179 20.17 16.53 -3.34
N ASP A 180 19.01 16.91 -2.81
CA ASP A 180 17.69 16.50 -3.37
C ASP A 180 17.48 17.16 -4.73
N ILE A 181 17.79 18.44 -4.85
CA ILE A 181 17.70 19.17 -6.12
C ILE A 181 18.63 18.55 -7.16
N LEU A 182 19.91 18.33 -6.83
CA LEU A 182 20.89 17.74 -7.74
C LEU A 182 20.54 16.32 -8.17
N SER A 183 19.99 15.49 -7.23
CA SER A 183 19.56 14.15 -7.56
C SER A 183 18.34 14.16 -8.46
N THR A 184 17.40 15.07 -8.23
CA THR A 184 16.21 15.26 -9.06
C THR A 184 16.58 15.66 -10.50
N ASP A 185 17.45 16.65 -10.67
CA ASP A 185 17.95 17.07 -12.00
C ASP A 185 18.61 15.88 -12.75
N ARG A 186 19.38 15.07 -12.04
CA ARG A 186 19.99 13.86 -12.63
C ARG A 186 18.93 12.83 -13.06
N LEU A 187 17.88 12.63 -12.26
CA LEU A 187 16.79 11.73 -12.60
C LEU A 187 15.96 12.24 -13.77
N VAL A 188 15.66 13.54 -13.83
CA VAL A 188 14.94 14.17 -14.95
C VAL A 188 15.71 13.93 -16.25
N LYS A 189 17.02 14.24 -16.29
CA LYS A 189 17.87 14.01 -17.46
C LYS A 189 17.92 12.54 -17.89
N ALA A 190 17.99 11.62 -16.92
CA ALA A 190 17.95 10.19 -17.18
C ALA A 190 16.60 9.75 -17.75
N GLY A 191 15.51 10.27 -17.20
CA GLY A 191 14.15 10.01 -17.67
C GLY A 191 13.91 10.48 -19.10
N GLU A 192 14.44 11.65 -19.50
CA GLU A 192 14.39 12.14 -20.85
C GLU A 192 15.05 11.19 -21.86
N LEU A 193 16.23 10.66 -21.51
CA LEU A 193 16.95 9.69 -22.33
C LEU A 193 16.19 8.36 -22.46
N LEU A 194 15.47 7.95 -21.41
CA LEU A 194 14.70 6.70 -21.36
C LEU A 194 13.29 6.84 -21.95
N GLY A 195 12.83 8.07 -22.23
CA GLY A 195 11.45 8.34 -22.62
C GLY A 195 10.44 8.12 -21.47
N ILE A 196 10.88 8.14 -20.23
CA ILE A 196 10.06 8.00 -19.00
C ILE A 196 10.19 9.28 -18.19
N LYS A 197 9.15 10.12 -18.21
CA LYS A 197 9.21 11.42 -17.55
C LYS A 197 9.22 11.30 -16.04
N VAL A 198 10.02 12.11 -15.34
CA VAL A 198 9.85 12.38 -13.90
C VAL A 198 8.82 13.50 -13.78
N LEU A 199 7.65 13.17 -13.24
CA LEU A 199 6.52 14.11 -13.17
C LEU A 199 6.64 15.06 -11.99
N ASP A 200 7.13 14.58 -10.86
CA ASP A 200 7.37 15.39 -9.66
C ASP A 200 8.32 14.66 -8.71
N HIS A 201 8.89 15.42 -7.77
CA HIS A 201 9.60 14.90 -6.61
C HIS A 201 8.99 15.51 -5.34
N LEU A 202 8.44 14.64 -4.47
CA LEU A 202 7.84 15.05 -3.22
C LEU A 202 8.77 14.74 -2.04
N ILE A 203 9.00 15.74 -1.20
CA ILE A 203 9.57 15.57 0.13
C ILE A 203 8.42 15.58 1.11
N PHE A 204 8.26 14.56 1.94
CA PHE A 204 7.09 14.45 2.79
C PHE A 204 7.41 14.04 4.23
N SER A 205 6.48 14.35 5.13
CA SER A 205 6.50 13.97 6.53
C SER A 205 5.10 13.65 7.02
N ARG A 206 4.93 13.43 8.32
CA ARG A 206 3.59 13.29 8.93
C ARG A 206 2.72 14.52 8.77
N ASP A 207 3.34 15.70 8.68
CA ASP A 207 2.68 16.99 8.74
C ASP A 207 2.29 17.53 7.35
N GLY A 208 2.82 16.92 6.26
CA GLY A 208 2.53 17.33 4.90
C GLY A 208 3.64 17.01 3.91
N TYR A 209 3.66 17.73 2.80
CA TYR A 209 4.62 17.54 1.73
C TYR A 209 5.09 18.86 1.11
N HIS A 210 6.22 18.79 0.43
CA HIS A 210 6.78 19.80 -0.47
C HIS A 210 6.97 19.20 -1.86
N SER A 211 6.36 19.77 -2.87
CA SER A 211 6.53 19.38 -4.27
C SER A 211 7.58 20.28 -4.93
N LEU A 212 8.65 19.69 -5.45
CA LEU A 212 9.68 20.45 -6.15
C LEU A 212 9.12 21.11 -7.42
N ARG A 213 8.20 20.42 -8.09
CA ARG A 213 7.57 20.94 -9.31
C ARG A 213 6.67 22.15 -9.05
N GLU A 214 5.80 22.08 -8.02
CA GLU A 214 4.91 23.19 -7.67
C GLU A 214 5.70 24.44 -7.25
N ASN A 215 6.89 24.25 -6.67
CA ASN A 215 7.76 25.32 -6.23
C ASN A 215 8.77 25.79 -7.31
N GLY A 216 8.74 25.18 -8.49
CA GLY A 216 9.60 25.57 -9.61
C GLY A 216 11.08 25.19 -9.42
N GLU A 217 11.34 24.11 -8.68
CA GLU A 217 12.68 23.64 -8.30
C GLU A 217 13.15 22.43 -9.14
N MET A 218 12.35 22.06 -10.18
CA MET A 218 12.69 21.02 -11.15
C MET A 218 12.17 21.32 -12.56
#